data_70339fa67fe725cb15025e3aa639c398
#
_entry.id   70339fa67fe725cb15025e3aa639c398
#
_cell.length_a   1.000
_cell.length_b   1.000
_cell.length_c   1.000
_cell.angle_alpha   90.00
_cell.angle_beta   90.00
_cell.angle_gamma   90.00
#
_symmetry.space_group_name_H-M   'P 1'
#
loop_
_entity.id
_entity.type
_entity.pdbx_description
1 polymer ?
#
loop_
_entity_poly.entity_id
_entity_poly.type
_entity_poly.pdbx_seq_one_letter_code
_entity_poly.pdbx_strand_id
1 'polypeptide(L)'
;MNLFGNYSFGLIFVVIALVHFIRRRPDNYWLWIIMIGGGLGALAYIVVEVLPDLGLLRESFRIFSHRKRITALETMVLDNPSAGNYEELADLYLEQKKYAKAKECYDRAISTRTDSPDPFYRRAICEIELNDFSSAAADLEHVVKISRNYDYQRAAGLLAHAWARSGRAEEAANLFSQVTETSTLSETQYNYASFLAARGQASEAKSWAQKILAKKATMPRYLKRRERPWFRKAAALLKRLPTVAPTQKPDAAPVNLSS
;
A
#
# COMPACT_ATOMS: atom_id res chain seq x y z
N MET A 1 -8.80 -48.66 -25.63
CA MET A 1 -8.03 -47.48 -25.20
C MET A 1 -8.87 -46.27 -25.54
N ASN A 2 -9.59 -45.71 -24.55
CA ASN A 2 -10.67 -44.73 -24.77
C ASN A 2 -10.10 -43.35 -25.11
N LEU A 3 -10.05 -43.00 -26.38
CA LEU A 3 -9.65 -41.68 -26.91
C LEU A 3 -10.68 -40.58 -26.61
N PHE A 4 -11.87 -40.90 -26.13
CA PHE A 4 -12.97 -39.96 -25.89
C PHE A 4 -12.94 -39.28 -24.49
N GLY A 5 -12.11 -39.74 -23.56
CA GLY A 5 -12.01 -39.13 -22.23
C GLY A 5 -11.25 -37.80 -22.19
N ASN A 6 -10.42 -37.51 -23.21
CA ASN A 6 -9.55 -36.34 -23.20
C ASN A 6 -10.16 -35.05 -23.77
N TYR A 7 -11.28 -35.13 -24.48
CA TYR A 7 -11.93 -33.95 -25.07
C TYR A 7 -12.55 -33.01 -24.03
N SER A 8 -13.07 -33.58 -22.93
CA SER A 8 -13.69 -32.79 -21.87
C SER A 8 -12.67 -31.87 -21.12
N PHE A 9 -11.44 -32.39 -20.92
CA PHE A 9 -10.37 -31.60 -20.31
C PHE A 9 -9.87 -30.48 -21.23
N GLY A 10 -9.75 -30.75 -22.54
CA GLY A 10 -9.37 -29.77 -23.55
C GLY A 10 -10.36 -28.60 -23.62
N LEU A 11 -11.67 -28.90 -23.53
CA LEU A 11 -12.73 -27.90 -23.55
C LEU A 11 -12.65 -26.95 -22.36
N ILE A 12 -12.32 -27.44 -21.15
CA ILE A 12 -12.15 -26.61 -19.94
C ILE A 12 -11.02 -25.62 -20.17
N PHE A 13 -9.88 -26.03 -20.73
CA PHE A 13 -8.77 -25.09 -20.99
C PHE A 13 -9.16 -24.03 -22.03
N VAL A 14 -9.91 -24.41 -23.07
CA VAL A 14 -10.40 -23.45 -24.08
C VAL A 14 -11.34 -22.44 -23.47
N VAL A 15 -12.26 -22.85 -22.59
CA VAL A 15 -13.17 -21.92 -21.89
C VAL A 15 -12.40 -20.96 -21.00
N ILE A 16 -11.44 -21.45 -20.20
CA ILE A 16 -10.59 -20.61 -19.34
C ILE A 16 -9.79 -19.61 -20.20
N ALA A 17 -9.17 -20.08 -21.28
CA ALA A 17 -8.40 -19.23 -22.19
C ALA A 17 -9.27 -18.14 -22.83
N LEU A 18 -10.48 -18.47 -23.29
CA LEU A 18 -11.40 -17.50 -23.90
C LEU A 18 -11.91 -16.47 -22.87
N VAL A 19 -12.28 -16.90 -21.67
CA VAL A 19 -12.72 -15.98 -20.61
C VAL A 19 -11.58 -15.00 -20.25
N HIS A 20 -10.36 -15.49 -20.13
CA HIS A 20 -9.21 -14.66 -19.88
C HIS A 20 -8.92 -13.70 -21.05
N PHE A 21 -8.99 -14.20 -22.29
CA PHE A 21 -8.80 -13.43 -23.52
C PHE A 21 -9.79 -12.25 -23.59
N ILE A 22 -11.09 -12.49 -23.36
CA ILE A 22 -12.13 -11.46 -23.40
C ILE A 22 -11.90 -10.39 -22.32
N ARG A 23 -11.47 -10.78 -21.11
CA ARG A 23 -11.23 -9.85 -20.00
C ARG A 23 -9.99 -9.00 -20.19
N ARG A 24 -8.96 -9.51 -20.79
CA ARG A 24 -7.65 -8.89 -20.86
C ARG A 24 -7.30 -8.27 -22.20
N ARG A 25 -7.96 -8.73 -23.25
CA ARG A 25 -7.72 -8.33 -24.66
C ARG A 25 -6.21 -8.33 -24.99
N PRO A 26 -5.53 -9.47 -24.93
CA PRO A 26 -4.18 -9.62 -25.45
C PRO A 26 -4.19 -9.51 -26.98
N ASP A 27 -3.02 -9.65 -27.60
CA ASP A 27 -2.89 -9.57 -29.05
C ASP A 27 -3.76 -10.61 -29.78
N ASN A 28 -4.40 -10.19 -30.88
CA ASN A 28 -5.40 -11.00 -31.59
C ASN A 28 -4.87 -12.31 -32.18
N TYR A 29 -3.54 -12.48 -32.35
CA TYR A 29 -2.97 -13.73 -32.85
C TYR A 29 -3.22 -14.91 -31.90
N TRP A 30 -3.39 -14.66 -30.59
CA TRP A 30 -3.70 -15.68 -29.59
C TRP A 30 -5.06 -16.34 -29.84
N LEU A 31 -6.02 -15.60 -30.37
CA LEU A 31 -7.33 -16.16 -30.75
C LEU A 31 -7.20 -17.27 -31.82
N TRP A 32 -6.35 -17.03 -32.82
CA TRP A 32 -6.06 -18.00 -33.87
C TRP A 32 -5.35 -19.24 -33.32
N ILE A 33 -4.40 -19.07 -32.40
CA ILE A 33 -3.70 -20.19 -31.75
C ILE A 33 -4.68 -21.05 -30.93
N ILE A 34 -5.61 -20.44 -30.20
CA ILE A 34 -6.63 -21.16 -29.44
C ILE A 34 -7.60 -21.88 -30.37
N MET A 35 -8.06 -21.22 -31.46
CA MET A 35 -9.03 -21.78 -32.37
C MET A 35 -8.45 -22.93 -33.22
N ILE A 36 -7.24 -22.76 -33.76
CA ILE A 36 -6.60 -23.77 -34.63
C ILE A 36 -6.00 -24.89 -33.78
N GLY A 37 -5.35 -24.54 -32.65
CA GLY A 37 -4.70 -25.49 -31.77
C GLY A 37 -5.64 -26.21 -30.78
N GLY A 38 -6.91 -25.78 -30.66
CA GLY A 38 -7.89 -26.35 -29.74
C GLY A 38 -7.38 -26.39 -28.30
N GLY A 39 -7.47 -27.56 -27.64
CA GLY A 39 -7.01 -27.75 -26.28
C GLY A 39 -5.52 -27.50 -26.05
N LEU A 40 -4.67 -27.85 -27.02
CA LEU A 40 -3.22 -27.61 -26.97
C LEU A 40 -2.91 -26.12 -27.16
N GLY A 41 -3.58 -25.43 -28.08
CA GLY A 41 -3.45 -23.99 -28.28
C GLY A 41 -3.92 -23.21 -27.05
N ALA A 42 -5.00 -23.64 -26.41
CA ALA A 42 -5.47 -23.08 -25.16
C ALA A 42 -4.49 -23.33 -24.01
N LEU A 43 -3.86 -24.48 -23.92
CA LEU A 43 -2.82 -24.79 -22.94
C LEU A 43 -1.59 -23.91 -23.15
N ALA A 44 -1.12 -23.76 -24.41
CA ALA A 44 -0.01 -22.83 -24.70
C ALA A 44 -0.34 -21.41 -24.32
N TYR A 45 -1.54 -20.91 -24.61
CA TYR A 45 -2.02 -19.61 -24.17
C TYR A 45 -2.02 -19.46 -22.64
N ILE A 46 -2.52 -20.48 -21.93
CA ILE A 46 -2.54 -20.47 -20.46
C ILE A 46 -1.11 -20.40 -19.90
N VAL A 47 -0.18 -21.15 -20.45
CA VAL A 47 1.21 -21.18 -19.97
C VAL A 47 1.92 -19.85 -20.22
N VAL A 48 1.70 -19.22 -21.39
CA VAL A 48 2.44 -18.00 -21.78
C VAL A 48 1.78 -16.71 -21.27
N GLU A 49 0.45 -16.62 -21.27
CA GLU A 49 -0.28 -15.40 -20.91
C GLU A 49 -0.95 -15.46 -19.54
N VAL A 50 -1.58 -16.59 -19.19
CA VAL A 50 -2.35 -16.71 -17.96
C VAL A 50 -1.46 -17.00 -16.76
N LEU A 51 -0.47 -17.89 -16.88
CA LEU A 51 0.43 -18.27 -15.79
C LEU A 51 1.28 -17.09 -15.27
N PRO A 52 1.91 -16.25 -16.11
CA PRO A 52 2.62 -15.06 -15.64
C PRO A 52 1.70 -14.04 -14.99
N ASP A 53 0.44 -13.97 -15.47
CA ASP A 53 -0.57 -13.07 -14.92
C ASP A 53 -1.22 -13.56 -13.62
N LEU A 54 -1.25 -14.85 -13.42
CA LEU A 54 -1.63 -15.47 -12.17
C LEU A 54 -0.51 -15.28 -11.12
N GLY A 55 -0.12 -14.07 -10.79
CA GLY A 55 0.81 -13.79 -9.69
C GLY A 55 0.56 -14.60 -8.40
N LEU A 56 -0.58 -15.31 -8.37
CA LEU A 56 -0.99 -16.31 -7.39
C LEU A 56 0.01 -17.47 -7.22
N LEU A 57 0.60 -17.99 -8.29
CA LEU A 57 1.61 -19.06 -8.16
C LEU A 57 2.90 -18.51 -7.57
N ARG A 58 3.31 -17.31 -7.98
CA ARG A 58 4.50 -16.63 -7.45
C ARG A 58 4.32 -16.25 -5.99
N GLU A 59 3.12 -15.80 -5.60
CA GLU A 59 2.78 -15.53 -4.19
C GLU A 59 2.72 -16.83 -3.37
N SER A 60 2.16 -17.90 -3.91
CA SER A 60 2.13 -19.20 -3.22
C SER A 60 3.53 -19.77 -3.00
N PHE A 61 4.40 -19.76 -4.02
CA PHE A 61 5.80 -20.15 -3.87
C PHE A 61 6.56 -19.25 -2.89
N ARG A 62 6.31 -17.95 -2.88
CA ARG A 62 6.90 -17.00 -1.93
C ARG A 62 6.44 -17.30 -0.51
N ILE A 63 5.17 -17.61 -0.29
CA ILE A 63 4.62 -17.96 1.03
C ILE A 63 5.28 -19.25 1.56
N PHE A 64 5.46 -20.29 0.73
CA PHE A 64 6.14 -21.51 1.13
C PHE A 64 7.62 -21.29 1.45
N SER A 65 8.32 -20.50 0.64
CA SER A 65 9.71 -20.10 0.88
C SER A 65 9.85 -19.32 2.18
N HIS A 66 8.96 -18.35 2.43
CA HIS A 66 8.96 -17.54 3.65
C HIS A 66 8.69 -18.38 4.91
N ARG A 67 7.79 -19.37 4.86
CA ARG A 67 7.54 -20.24 6.02
C ARG A 67 8.78 -21.03 6.41
N LYS A 68 9.45 -21.66 5.44
CA LYS A 68 10.71 -22.38 5.70
C LYS A 68 11.78 -21.45 6.26
N ARG A 69 11.90 -20.21 5.71
CA ARG A 69 12.87 -19.23 6.18
C ARG A 69 12.57 -18.76 7.59
N ILE A 70 11.30 -18.53 7.94
CA ILE A 70 10.88 -18.17 9.30
C ILE A 70 11.29 -19.27 10.28
N THR A 71 10.94 -20.53 10.02
CA THR A 71 11.29 -21.63 10.92
C THR A 71 12.80 -21.78 11.10
N ALA A 72 13.57 -21.60 10.01
CA ALA A 72 15.03 -21.61 10.10
C ALA A 72 15.57 -20.45 10.94
N LEU A 73 15.03 -19.24 10.80
CA LEU A 73 15.42 -18.08 11.59
C LEU A 73 14.97 -18.18 13.04
N GLU A 74 13.77 -18.72 13.31
CA GLU A 74 13.32 -19.00 14.68
C GLU A 74 14.32 -19.92 15.41
N THR A 75 14.84 -20.96 14.74
CA THR A 75 15.88 -21.83 15.30
C THR A 75 17.21 -21.07 15.43
N MET A 76 17.59 -20.33 14.39
CA MET A 76 18.85 -19.59 14.36
C MET A 76 18.95 -18.52 15.47
N VAL A 77 17.83 -17.86 15.77
CA VAL A 77 17.75 -16.86 16.85
C VAL A 77 17.91 -17.51 18.24
N LEU A 78 17.50 -18.78 18.41
CA LEU A 78 17.72 -19.52 19.65
C LEU A 78 19.20 -19.85 19.86
N ASP A 79 19.90 -20.20 18.76
CA ASP A 79 21.33 -20.58 18.82
C ASP A 79 22.24 -19.34 18.83
N ASN A 80 21.86 -18.30 18.08
CA ASN A 80 22.65 -17.07 17.94
C ASN A 80 21.71 -15.83 17.92
N PRO A 81 21.39 -15.25 19.10
CA PRO A 81 20.49 -14.11 19.26
C PRO A 81 21.18 -12.78 18.86
N SER A 82 21.50 -12.62 17.58
CA SER A 82 22.09 -11.38 17.04
C SER A 82 21.01 -10.40 16.55
N ALA A 83 21.32 -9.09 16.57
CA ALA A 83 20.43 -8.06 16.04
C ALA A 83 20.00 -8.35 14.61
N GLY A 84 20.92 -8.74 13.73
CA GLY A 84 20.62 -9.04 12.33
C GLY A 84 19.66 -10.21 12.14
N ASN A 85 19.79 -11.29 12.95
CA ASN A 85 18.87 -12.43 12.88
C ASN A 85 17.46 -12.03 13.33
N TYR A 86 17.37 -11.21 14.38
CA TYR A 86 16.07 -10.67 14.84
C TYR A 86 15.44 -9.73 13.80
N GLU A 87 16.22 -8.84 13.16
CA GLU A 87 15.73 -7.95 12.11
C GLU A 87 15.20 -8.74 10.92
N GLU A 88 15.95 -9.75 10.43
CA GLU A 88 15.50 -10.57 9.31
C GLU A 88 14.21 -11.34 9.64
N LEU A 89 14.10 -11.88 10.84
CA LEU A 89 12.90 -12.57 11.30
C LEU A 89 11.72 -11.60 11.42
N ALA A 90 11.96 -10.40 11.95
CA ALA A 90 10.96 -9.34 12.07
C ALA A 90 10.43 -8.89 10.70
N ASP A 91 11.32 -8.72 9.73
CA ASP A 91 10.96 -8.36 8.35
C ASP A 91 10.02 -9.39 7.72
N LEU A 92 10.31 -10.68 7.90
CA LEU A 92 9.44 -11.75 7.39
C LEU A 92 8.07 -11.77 8.09
N TYR A 93 8.03 -11.48 9.39
CA TYR A 93 6.76 -11.33 10.09
C TYR A 93 5.98 -10.09 9.65
N LEU A 94 6.67 -8.97 9.41
CA LEU A 94 6.08 -7.73 8.89
C LEU A 94 5.46 -7.96 7.50
N GLU A 95 6.16 -8.65 6.59
CA GLU A 95 5.64 -9.02 5.27
C GLU A 95 4.38 -9.90 5.37
N GLN A 96 4.32 -10.77 6.40
CA GLN A 96 3.14 -11.58 6.68
C GLN A 96 2.05 -10.83 7.46
N LYS A 97 2.25 -9.55 7.76
CA LYS A 97 1.36 -8.70 8.58
C LYS A 97 1.14 -9.23 9.99
N LYS A 98 2.09 -9.99 10.50
CA LYS A 98 2.12 -10.48 11.88
C LYS A 98 2.77 -9.43 12.79
N TYR A 99 2.14 -8.26 12.86
CA TYR A 99 2.71 -7.05 13.45
C TYR A 99 3.19 -7.23 14.90
N ALA A 100 2.44 -7.96 15.73
CA ALA A 100 2.85 -8.20 17.12
C ALA A 100 4.16 -8.99 17.22
N LYS A 101 4.30 -10.07 16.40
CA LYS A 101 5.54 -10.86 16.37
C LYS A 101 6.70 -10.08 15.76
N ALA A 102 6.43 -9.29 14.71
CA ALA A 102 7.43 -8.43 14.11
C ALA A 102 7.95 -7.39 15.11
N LYS A 103 7.04 -6.73 15.85
CA LYS A 103 7.41 -5.77 16.91
C LYS A 103 8.31 -6.42 17.97
N GLU A 104 7.94 -7.59 18.49
CA GLU A 104 8.75 -8.31 19.49
C GLU A 104 10.16 -8.60 18.97
N CYS A 105 10.30 -9.02 17.71
CA CYS A 105 11.61 -9.27 17.11
C CYS A 105 12.41 -7.96 16.93
N TYR A 106 11.78 -6.85 16.51
CA TYR A 106 12.45 -5.54 16.45
C TYR A 106 12.86 -5.05 17.84
N ASP A 107 12.04 -5.27 18.89
CA ASP A 107 12.40 -4.94 20.28
C ASP A 107 13.70 -5.67 20.69
N ARG A 108 13.85 -6.94 20.32
CA ARG A 108 15.07 -7.72 20.56
C ARG A 108 16.25 -7.21 19.74
N ALA A 109 16.04 -6.91 18.47
CA ALA A 109 17.08 -6.36 17.59
C ALA A 109 17.65 -5.06 18.15
N ILE A 110 16.77 -4.13 18.55
CA ILE A 110 17.14 -2.83 19.12
C ILE A 110 17.86 -3.01 20.45
N SER A 111 17.39 -3.90 21.34
CA SER A 111 18.02 -4.18 22.64
C SER A 111 19.41 -4.83 22.51
N THR A 112 19.66 -5.55 21.41
CA THR A 112 20.94 -6.21 21.12
C THR A 112 21.98 -5.23 20.54
N ARG A 113 21.66 -3.97 20.43
CA ARG A 113 22.43 -2.85 19.90
C ARG A 113 22.32 -2.72 18.38
N THR A 114 21.70 -1.64 17.94
CA THR A 114 21.72 -1.22 16.56
C THR A 114 21.96 0.29 16.49
N ASP A 115 22.83 0.72 15.59
CA ASP A 115 23.05 2.13 15.26
C ASP A 115 22.21 2.54 14.04
N SER A 116 21.45 1.59 13.44
CA SER A 116 20.60 1.81 12.28
C SER A 116 19.23 2.37 12.68
N PRO A 117 18.68 3.35 11.94
CA PRO A 117 17.29 3.79 12.10
C PRO A 117 16.26 2.78 11.59
N ASP A 118 16.67 1.78 10.76
CA ASP A 118 15.76 0.84 10.10
C ASP A 118 14.87 0.05 11.05
N PRO A 119 15.38 -0.58 12.12
CA PRO A 119 14.55 -1.34 13.04
C PRO A 119 13.52 -0.49 13.76
N PHE A 120 13.88 0.75 14.15
CA PHE A 120 12.94 1.71 14.75
C PHE A 120 11.83 2.08 13.76
N TYR A 121 12.18 2.41 12.53
CA TYR A 121 11.22 2.74 11.49
C TYR A 121 10.22 1.58 11.23
N ARG A 122 10.72 0.36 11.13
CA ARG A 122 9.90 -0.83 10.86
C ARG A 122 9.07 -1.22 12.07
N ARG A 123 9.60 -1.05 13.30
CA ARG A 123 8.84 -1.22 14.53
C ARG A 123 7.70 -0.23 14.62
N ALA A 124 7.93 1.04 14.31
CA ALA A 124 6.90 2.07 14.27
C ALA A 124 5.77 1.75 13.28
N ILE A 125 6.08 1.15 12.13
CA ILE A 125 5.06 0.65 11.20
C ILE A 125 4.21 -0.44 11.87
N CYS A 126 4.82 -1.37 12.60
CA CYS A 126 4.07 -2.38 13.34
C CYS A 126 3.18 -1.76 14.42
N GLU A 127 3.70 -0.77 15.15
CA GLU A 127 2.98 -0.07 16.22
C GLU A 127 1.79 0.72 15.69
N ILE A 128 1.92 1.40 14.55
CA ILE A 128 0.79 2.05 13.85
C ILE A 128 -0.31 1.04 13.52
N GLU A 129 0.05 -0.12 12.98
CA GLU A 129 -0.90 -1.17 12.61
C GLU A 129 -1.55 -1.83 13.85
N LEU A 130 -0.86 -1.80 15.00
CA LEU A 130 -1.37 -2.22 16.30
C LEU A 130 -2.14 -1.10 17.04
N ASN A 131 -2.24 0.10 16.47
CA ASN A 131 -2.81 1.31 17.06
C ASN A 131 -2.06 1.84 18.30
N ASP A 132 -0.80 1.47 18.50
CA ASP A 132 0.09 2.03 19.50
C ASP A 132 0.80 3.27 18.95
N PHE A 133 0.04 4.35 18.80
CA PHE A 133 0.53 5.57 18.16
C PHE A 133 1.55 6.33 19.01
N SER A 134 1.52 6.17 20.32
CA SER A 134 2.48 6.82 21.22
C SER A 134 3.88 6.23 21.06
N SER A 135 4.00 4.91 21.05
CA SER A 135 5.27 4.24 20.82
C SER A 135 5.79 4.49 19.40
N ALA A 136 4.90 4.42 18.40
CA ALA A 136 5.25 4.73 17.02
C ALA A 136 5.79 6.16 16.85
N ALA A 137 5.22 7.12 17.56
CA ALA A 137 5.71 8.50 17.52
C ALA A 137 7.14 8.61 18.07
N ALA A 138 7.44 7.96 19.20
CA ALA A 138 8.78 7.98 19.79
C ALA A 138 9.83 7.39 18.84
N ASP A 139 9.53 6.24 18.21
CA ASP A 139 10.41 5.60 17.24
C ASP A 139 10.62 6.47 16.00
N LEU A 140 9.54 7.04 15.46
CA LEU A 140 9.61 7.90 14.29
C LEU A 140 10.31 9.24 14.59
N GLU A 141 10.18 9.81 15.77
CA GLU A 141 10.96 10.96 16.21
C GLU A 141 12.45 10.65 16.18
N HIS A 142 12.85 9.47 16.68
CA HIS A 142 14.24 9.02 16.62
C HIS A 142 14.73 8.94 15.16
N VAL A 143 13.96 8.30 14.26
CA VAL A 143 14.31 8.15 12.85
C VAL A 143 14.42 9.50 12.14
N VAL A 144 13.44 10.38 12.31
CA VAL A 144 13.38 11.71 11.67
C VAL A 144 14.49 12.62 12.17
N LYS A 145 14.92 12.48 13.44
CA LYS A 145 16.06 13.19 14.01
C LYS A 145 17.38 12.80 13.33
N ILE A 146 17.56 11.52 12.98
CA ILE A 146 18.73 11.03 12.24
C ILE A 146 18.65 11.47 10.77
N SER A 147 17.51 11.29 10.13
CA SER A 147 17.31 11.66 8.73
C SER A 147 15.88 12.11 8.47
N ARG A 148 15.71 13.44 8.22
CA ARG A 148 14.39 14.00 7.90
C ARG A 148 13.81 13.46 6.58
N ASN A 149 14.67 13.06 5.64
CA ASN A 149 14.28 12.52 4.33
C ASN A 149 14.17 10.99 4.30
N TYR A 150 14.20 10.35 5.47
CA TYR A 150 14.16 8.91 5.56
C TYR A 150 12.93 8.34 4.81
N ASP A 151 13.18 7.33 3.97
CA ASP A 151 12.19 6.71 3.09
C ASP A 151 11.39 7.76 2.28
N TYR A 152 12.09 8.69 1.63
CA TYR A 152 11.48 9.78 0.85
C TYR A 152 10.45 10.60 1.65
N GLN A 153 10.80 10.94 2.90
CA GLN A 153 9.95 11.65 3.88
C GLN A 153 8.72 10.84 4.35
N ARG A 154 8.66 9.55 4.05
CA ARG A 154 7.57 8.72 4.53
C ARG A 154 7.58 8.60 6.04
N ALA A 155 8.77 8.49 6.67
CA ALA A 155 8.91 8.48 8.12
C ALA A 155 8.30 9.75 8.76
N ALA A 156 8.57 10.93 8.22
CA ALA A 156 8.00 12.19 8.70
C ALA A 156 6.46 12.23 8.51
N GLY A 157 5.95 11.70 7.39
CA GLY A 157 4.50 11.60 7.17
C GLY A 157 3.80 10.64 8.15
N LEU A 158 4.46 9.52 8.49
CA LEU A 158 3.97 8.58 9.50
C LEU A 158 4.06 9.16 10.91
N LEU A 159 5.11 9.94 11.21
CA LEU A 159 5.24 10.67 12.47
C LEU A 159 4.08 11.65 12.67
N ALA A 160 3.78 12.46 11.65
CA ALA A 160 2.64 13.37 11.71
C ALA A 160 1.31 12.62 11.94
N HIS A 161 1.16 11.44 11.30
CA HIS A 161 0.01 10.57 11.54
C HIS A 161 -0.04 10.04 12.97
N ALA A 162 1.07 9.57 13.51
CA ALA A 162 1.17 9.07 14.88
C ALA A 162 0.86 10.18 15.90
N TRP A 163 1.39 11.41 15.71
CA TRP A 163 1.06 12.57 16.54
C TRP A 163 -0.42 12.92 16.49
N ALA A 164 -1.01 12.93 15.28
CA ALA A 164 -2.44 13.19 15.12
C ALA A 164 -3.32 12.20 15.88
N ARG A 165 -2.88 10.95 15.96
CA ARG A 165 -3.62 9.87 16.63
C ARG A 165 -3.32 9.75 18.13
N SER A 166 -2.19 10.25 18.59
CA SER A 166 -1.80 10.30 20.02
C SER A 166 -2.20 11.61 20.73
N GLY A 167 -2.94 12.51 20.06
CA GLY A 167 -3.46 13.75 20.65
C GLY A 167 -2.57 14.99 20.45
N ARG A 168 -1.41 14.87 19.79
CA ARG A 168 -0.49 15.98 19.50
C ARG A 168 -0.90 16.69 18.19
N ALA A 169 -2.11 17.25 18.18
CA ALA A 169 -2.76 17.72 16.97
C ALA A 169 -2.06 18.92 16.29
N GLU A 170 -1.53 19.87 17.06
CA GLU A 170 -0.87 21.07 16.50
C GLU A 170 0.48 20.72 15.87
N GLU A 171 1.26 19.85 16.52
CA GLU A 171 2.53 19.37 15.98
C GLU A 171 2.29 18.55 14.71
N ALA A 172 1.25 17.70 14.72
CA ALA A 172 0.83 16.95 13.54
C ALA A 172 0.44 17.87 12.37
N ALA A 173 -0.33 18.94 12.63
CA ALA A 173 -0.74 19.91 11.61
C ALA A 173 0.47 20.58 10.96
N ASN A 174 1.41 21.04 11.76
CA ASN A 174 2.64 21.70 11.30
C ASN A 174 3.50 20.74 10.46
N LEU A 175 3.67 19.51 10.93
CA LEU A 175 4.51 18.53 10.22
C LEU A 175 3.84 18.05 8.92
N PHE A 176 2.52 17.82 8.93
CA PHE A 176 1.79 17.47 7.70
C PHE A 176 1.89 18.58 6.66
N SER A 177 1.72 19.84 7.03
CA SER A 177 1.87 20.97 6.11
C SER A 177 3.25 20.95 5.45
N GLN A 178 4.33 20.87 6.24
CA GLN A 178 5.69 20.85 5.75
C GLN A 178 5.97 19.66 4.83
N VAL A 179 5.56 18.45 5.22
CA VAL A 179 5.84 17.24 4.45
C VAL A 179 5.05 17.22 3.14
N THR A 180 3.81 17.68 3.13
CA THR A 180 2.95 17.64 1.94
C THR A 180 3.30 18.71 0.89
N GLU A 181 4.14 19.68 1.20
CA GLU A 181 4.70 20.62 0.23
C GLU A 181 5.60 19.90 -0.79
N THR A 182 6.37 18.92 -0.35
CA THR A 182 7.37 18.23 -1.18
C THR A 182 7.00 16.77 -1.44
N SER A 183 6.36 16.08 -0.49
CA SER A 183 6.02 14.67 -0.62
C SER A 183 4.81 14.44 -1.52
N THR A 184 4.99 13.55 -2.50
CA THR A 184 3.90 13.10 -3.39
C THR A 184 3.30 11.76 -2.98
N LEU A 185 3.66 11.21 -1.82
CA LEU A 185 3.15 9.92 -1.34
C LEU A 185 1.66 9.99 -1.05
N SER A 186 0.89 9.12 -1.70
CA SER A 186 -0.57 9.08 -1.50
C SER A 186 -0.96 8.70 -0.06
N GLU A 187 -0.12 7.92 0.62
CA GLU A 187 -0.27 7.57 2.05
C GLU A 187 -0.26 8.83 2.91
N THR A 188 0.80 9.63 2.81
CA THR A 188 0.96 10.88 3.58
C THR A 188 -0.17 11.86 3.31
N GLN A 189 -0.51 12.06 2.02
CA GLN A 189 -1.59 12.95 1.61
C GLN A 189 -2.97 12.47 2.11
N TYR A 190 -3.21 11.15 2.13
CA TYR A 190 -4.44 10.60 2.68
C TYR A 190 -4.51 10.78 4.21
N ASN A 191 -3.41 10.54 4.92
CA ASN A 191 -3.36 10.71 6.36
C ASN A 191 -3.62 12.18 6.73
N TYR A 192 -3.07 13.13 5.96
CA TYR A 192 -3.35 14.54 6.13
C TYR A 192 -4.82 14.89 5.83
N ALA A 193 -5.37 14.40 4.71
CA ALA A 193 -6.79 14.61 4.39
C ALA A 193 -7.71 14.06 5.49
N SER A 194 -7.39 12.90 6.03
CA SER A 194 -8.14 12.28 7.14
C SER A 194 -8.05 13.09 8.43
N PHE A 195 -6.88 13.64 8.73
CA PHE A 195 -6.65 14.53 9.86
C PHE A 195 -7.45 15.83 9.73
N LEU A 196 -7.41 16.48 8.56
CA LEU A 196 -8.20 17.69 8.29
C LEU A 196 -9.71 17.42 8.42
N ALA A 197 -10.18 16.29 7.92
CA ALA A 197 -11.58 15.88 8.05
C ALA A 197 -12.01 15.72 9.52
N ALA A 198 -11.14 15.13 10.36
CA ALA A 198 -11.39 14.98 11.79
C ALA A 198 -11.44 16.33 12.54
N ARG A 199 -10.74 17.34 12.02
CA ARG A 199 -10.77 18.73 12.57
C ARG A 199 -11.92 19.58 12.01
N GLY A 200 -12.81 19.00 11.20
CA GLY A 200 -13.92 19.74 10.58
C GLY A 200 -13.54 20.57 9.34
N GLN A 201 -12.29 20.52 8.89
CA GLN A 201 -11.78 21.22 7.70
C GLN A 201 -12.15 20.46 6.41
N ALA A 202 -13.45 20.30 6.17
CA ALA A 202 -13.99 19.44 5.12
C ALA A 202 -13.59 19.88 3.70
N SER A 203 -13.47 21.17 3.43
CA SER A 203 -13.08 21.72 2.13
C SER A 203 -11.65 21.34 1.75
N GLU A 204 -10.72 21.48 2.68
CA GLU A 204 -9.32 21.15 2.49
C GLU A 204 -9.13 19.61 2.38
N ALA A 205 -9.79 18.86 3.27
CA ALA A 205 -9.80 17.41 3.22
C ALA A 205 -10.29 16.89 1.86
N LYS A 206 -11.34 17.50 1.29
CA LYS A 206 -11.87 17.19 -0.04
C LYS A 206 -10.85 17.49 -1.13
N SER A 207 -10.19 18.64 -1.07
CA SER A 207 -9.16 19.02 -2.04
C SER A 207 -8.02 17.99 -2.08
N TRP A 208 -7.50 17.59 -0.91
CA TRP A 208 -6.45 16.57 -0.81
C TRP A 208 -6.90 15.21 -1.33
N ALA A 209 -8.10 14.77 -0.99
CA ALA A 209 -8.63 13.49 -1.49
C ALA A 209 -8.81 13.50 -3.02
N GLN A 210 -9.25 14.61 -3.60
CA GLN A 210 -9.34 14.79 -5.05
C GLN A 210 -7.96 14.79 -5.71
N LYS A 211 -6.95 15.46 -5.12
CA LYS A 211 -5.57 15.46 -5.58
C LYS A 211 -4.99 14.04 -5.64
N ILE A 212 -5.26 13.19 -4.65
CA ILE A 212 -4.86 11.78 -4.65
C ILE A 212 -5.49 11.05 -5.84
N LEU A 213 -6.81 11.21 -6.06
CA LEU A 213 -7.52 10.51 -7.14
C LEU A 213 -7.10 11.00 -8.54
N ALA A 214 -6.77 12.27 -8.69
CA ALA A 214 -6.29 12.84 -9.96
C ALA A 214 -5.01 12.16 -10.45
N LYS A 215 -4.10 11.77 -9.55
CA LYS A 215 -2.86 11.04 -9.89
C LYS A 215 -3.13 9.73 -10.62
N LYS A 216 -4.30 9.11 -10.38
CA LYS A 216 -4.63 7.82 -10.98
C LYS A 216 -4.65 7.87 -12.52
N ALA A 217 -4.96 9.02 -13.12
CA ALA A 217 -5.00 9.16 -14.57
C ALA A 217 -3.62 8.98 -15.22
N THR A 218 -2.60 9.64 -14.67
CA THR A 218 -1.25 9.72 -15.24
C THR A 218 -0.28 8.64 -14.74
N MET A 219 -0.65 7.92 -13.67
CA MET A 219 0.23 6.95 -13.02
C MET A 219 0.42 5.67 -13.86
N PRO A 220 1.64 5.11 -13.97
CA PRO A 220 1.90 3.81 -14.60
C PRO A 220 1.12 2.66 -13.95
N ARG A 221 0.82 1.60 -14.72
CA ARG A 221 -0.01 0.47 -14.25
C ARG A 221 0.52 -0.21 -12.98
N TYR A 222 1.84 -0.42 -12.88
CA TYR A 222 2.46 -1.07 -11.73
C TYR A 222 2.32 -0.24 -10.45
N LEU A 223 2.44 1.08 -10.53
CA LEU A 223 2.22 1.99 -9.40
C LEU A 223 0.74 2.07 -9.02
N LYS A 224 -0.18 2.08 -10.02
CA LYS A 224 -1.63 2.05 -9.73
C LYS A 224 -2.02 0.87 -8.85
N ARG A 225 -1.38 -0.30 -9.05
CA ARG A 225 -1.66 -1.50 -8.24
C ARG A 225 -1.21 -1.29 -6.79
N ARG A 226 -0.01 -0.73 -6.58
CA ARG A 226 0.56 -0.44 -5.26
C ARG A 226 -0.24 0.63 -4.52
N GLU A 227 -0.64 1.69 -5.21
CA GLU A 227 -1.36 2.84 -4.65
C GLU A 227 -2.88 2.62 -4.51
N ARG A 228 -3.40 1.49 -5.01
CA ARG A 228 -4.85 1.17 -5.01
C ARG A 228 -5.52 1.28 -3.64
N PRO A 229 -4.90 0.89 -2.51
CA PRO A 229 -5.49 1.06 -1.19
C PRO A 229 -5.78 2.53 -0.87
N TRP A 230 -4.86 3.43 -1.20
CA TRP A 230 -4.98 4.86 -0.93
C TRP A 230 -6.03 5.52 -1.80
N PHE A 231 -6.15 5.12 -3.08
CA PHE A 231 -7.25 5.58 -3.94
C PHE A 231 -8.62 5.16 -3.41
N ARG A 232 -8.74 3.94 -2.87
CA ARG A 232 -9.99 3.47 -2.26
C ARG A 232 -10.33 4.26 -0.99
N LYS A 233 -9.34 4.48 -0.13
CA LYS A 233 -9.49 5.25 1.11
C LYS A 233 -9.88 6.70 0.79
N ALA A 234 -9.21 7.35 -0.18
CA ALA A 234 -9.53 8.72 -0.60
C ALA A 234 -10.94 8.83 -1.19
N ALA A 235 -11.36 7.89 -2.03
CA ALA A 235 -12.73 7.87 -2.57
C ALA A 235 -13.78 7.66 -1.47
N ALA A 236 -13.51 6.81 -0.47
CA ALA A 236 -14.37 6.59 0.67
C ALA A 236 -14.48 7.85 1.56
N LEU A 237 -13.36 8.55 1.76
CA LEU A 237 -13.34 9.82 2.49
C LEU A 237 -14.22 10.87 1.80
N LEU A 238 -14.10 11.03 0.49
CA LEU A 238 -14.93 11.97 -0.29
C LEU A 238 -16.43 11.72 -0.14
N LYS A 239 -16.84 10.45 -0.06
CA LYS A 239 -18.25 10.08 0.12
C LYS A 239 -18.79 10.44 1.52
N ARG A 240 -17.92 10.52 2.52
CA ARG A 240 -18.28 10.82 3.91
C ARG A 240 -18.26 12.30 4.23
N LEU A 241 -17.49 13.07 3.46
CA LEU A 241 -17.40 14.52 3.68
C LEU A 241 -18.71 15.20 3.25
N PRO A 242 -19.20 16.19 4.04
CA PRO A 242 -20.37 16.95 3.69
C PRO A 242 -20.16 17.66 2.34
N THR A 243 -21.20 17.70 1.54
CA THR A 243 -21.20 18.50 0.30
C THR A 243 -21.21 19.97 0.73
N VAL A 244 -20.07 20.64 0.64
CA VAL A 244 -20.00 22.09 0.86
C VAL A 244 -20.80 22.72 -0.28
N ALA A 245 -21.92 23.35 0.04
CA ALA A 245 -22.62 24.21 -0.91
C ALA A 245 -21.63 25.27 -1.42
N PRO A 246 -21.65 25.62 -2.71
CA PRO A 246 -20.77 26.67 -3.22
C PRO A 246 -21.01 27.92 -2.40
N THR A 247 -19.98 28.45 -1.76
CA THR A 247 -20.01 29.75 -1.10
C THR A 247 -20.51 30.75 -2.13
N GLN A 248 -21.71 31.31 -1.90
CA GLN A 248 -22.20 32.42 -2.70
C GLN A 248 -21.11 33.48 -2.75
N LYS A 249 -20.67 33.80 -3.97
CA LYS A 249 -19.83 34.97 -4.20
C LYS A 249 -20.54 36.15 -3.52
N PRO A 250 -19.88 36.96 -2.69
CA PRO A 250 -20.53 38.17 -2.18
C PRO A 250 -20.98 38.97 -3.36
N ASP A 251 -22.31 39.26 -3.40
CA ASP A 251 -22.92 40.09 -4.40
C ASP A 251 -22.12 41.40 -4.47
N ALA A 252 -21.59 41.66 -5.63
CA ALA A 252 -20.96 42.94 -5.92
C ALA A 252 -22.05 44.04 -5.69
N ALA A 253 -21.85 44.84 -4.67
CA ALA A 253 -22.69 45.98 -4.40
C ALA A 253 -22.81 46.85 -5.68
N PRO A 254 -24.01 47.33 -6.04
CA PRO A 254 -24.17 48.15 -7.23
C PRO A 254 -23.37 49.44 -7.03
N VAL A 255 -22.45 49.68 -7.97
CA VAL A 255 -21.75 50.99 -8.06
C VAL A 255 -22.81 52.01 -8.47
N ASN A 256 -23.25 52.83 -7.51
CA ASN A 256 -24.05 54.04 -7.77
C ASN A 256 -23.18 55.03 -8.54
N LEU A 257 -23.37 55.08 -9.85
CA LEU A 257 -22.95 56.18 -10.68
C LEU A 257 -24.05 57.26 -10.58
N SER A 258 -23.93 58.21 -9.69
CA SER A 258 -24.72 59.43 -9.74
C SER A 258 -23.77 60.62 -9.91
N SER A 259 -23.91 61.20 -11.13
CA SER A 259 -23.61 62.57 -11.60
C SER A 259 -22.30 63.23 -11.16
#